data_496383c2b3609de0293ddb19bcafd5b9
#
_entry.id   496383c2b3609de0293ddb19bcafd5b9
#
_cell.length_a   1.000
_cell.length_b   1.000
_cell.length_c   1.000
_cell.angle_alpha   90.00
_cell.angle_beta   90.00
_cell.angle_gamma   90.00
#
_symmetry.space_group_name_H-M   'P 1'
#
loop_
_entity.id
_entity.type
_entity.pdbx_description
1 polymer ?
#
loop_
_entity_poly.entity_id
_entity_poly.type
_entity_poly.pdbx_seq_one_letter_code
_entity_poly.pdbx_strand_id
1 'polypeptide(L)'
;MKTYYHATQAENLESIIKDGLKRNNIEQAIFLCDKPEDAAKFLRVRLCPHFVVIPVQVHERFLEESFDHSQQFFQCRAWAYKKDIAPRYIDVDNILVYKYN
;
A
#
# COMPACT_ATOMS: atom_id res chain seq x y z
N MET A 1 -4.44 9.24 -14.06
CA MET A 1 -4.15 8.47 -12.83
C MET A 1 -2.87 7.69 -12.99
N LYS A 2 -2.22 7.39 -11.90
CA LYS A 2 -0.95 6.67 -11.90
C LYS A 2 -1.02 5.50 -10.92
N THR A 3 -0.29 4.43 -11.21
CA THR A 3 -0.28 3.23 -10.37
C THR A 3 0.71 3.40 -9.22
N TYR A 4 0.23 3.14 -8.01
CA TYR A 4 1.02 3.03 -6.79
C TYR A 4 0.72 1.71 -6.11
N TYR A 5 1.44 1.38 -5.06
CA TYR A 5 1.37 0.05 -4.43
C TYR A 5 1.22 0.18 -2.93
N HIS A 6 0.30 -0.62 -2.39
CA HIS A 6 0.04 -0.71 -0.95
C HIS A 6 0.29 -2.13 -0.47
N ALA A 7 1.07 -2.28 0.61
CA ALA A 7 1.33 -3.58 1.20
C ALA A 7 0.50 -3.73 2.48
N THR A 8 -0.11 -4.90 2.64
CA THR A 8 -0.93 -5.21 3.82
C THR A 8 -0.92 -6.71 4.09
N GLN A 9 -1.30 -7.09 5.31
CA GLN A 9 -1.43 -8.50 5.66
C GLN A 9 -2.44 -9.18 4.75
N ALA A 10 -2.16 -10.43 4.37
CA ALA A 10 -3.01 -11.16 3.42
C ALA A 10 -4.44 -11.35 3.93
N GLU A 11 -4.64 -11.42 5.25
CA GLU A 11 -5.96 -11.57 5.84
C GLU A 11 -6.90 -10.39 5.56
N ASN A 12 -6.34 -9.24 5.18
CA ASN A 12 -7.13 -8.04 4.86
C ASN A 12 -7.60 -8.01 3.41
N LEU A 13 -7.10 -8.90 2.56
CA LEU A 13 -7.31 -8.82 1.12
C LEU A 13 -8.78 -8.90 0.73
N GLU A 14 -9.52 -9.83 1.32
CA GLU A 14 -10.92 -10.04 0.97
C GLU A 14 -11.76 -8.79 1.23
N SER A 15 -11.60 -8.17 2.40
CA SER A 15 -12.33 -6.96 2.72
C SER A 15 -11.92 -5.78 1.83
N ILE A 16 -10.65 -5.71 1.44
CA ILE A 16 -10.15 -4.65 0.55
C ILE A 16 -10.74 -4.80 -0.85
N ILE A 17 -10.81 -5.99 -1.39
CA ILE A 17 -11.42 -6.24 -2.70
C ILE A 17 -12.90 -5.84 -2.68
N LYS A 18 -13.59 -6.09 -1.57
CA LYS A 18 -15.00 -5.79 -1.42
C LYS A 18 -15.28 -4.31 -1.17
N ASP A 19 -14.54 -3.71 -0.24
CA ASP A 19 -14.86 -2.38 0.29
C ASP A 19 -13.85 -1.29 -0.08
N GLY A 20 -12.72 -1.65 -0.69
CA GLY A 20 -11.64 -0.73 -1.02
C GLY A 20 -10.68 -0.54 0.14
N LEU A 21 -9.70 0.34 -0.08
CA LEU A 21 -8.73 0.72 0.94
C LEU A 21 -9.22 1.94 1.69
N LYS A 22 -9.20 1.85 3.02
CA LYS A 22 -9.61 2.95 3.88
C LYS A 22 -8.41 3.60 4.54
N ARG A 23 -8.47 4.92 4.72
CA ARG A 23 -7.46 5.66 5.46
C ARG A 23 -7.39 5.14 6.90
N ASN A 24 -6.18 5.09 7.47
CA ASN A 24 -6.07 4.71 8.87
C ASN A 24 -6.64 5.82 9.78
N ASN A 25 -6.97 5.45 11.02
CA ASN A 25 -7.67 6.37 11.93
C ASN A 25 -6.76 7.44 12.54
N ILE A 26 -5.47 7.20 12.60
CA ILE A 26 -4.52 8.10 13.25
C ILE A 26 -4.06 9.18 12.29
N GLU A 27 -3.58 8.80 11.12
CA GLU A 27 -2.96 9.73 10.17
C GLU A 27 -3.91 10.16 9.06
N GLN A 28 -5.07 9.52 8.97
CA GLN A 28 -6.06 9.76 7.91
C GLN A 28 -5.46 9.62 6.52
N ALA A 29 -4.65 8.57 6.34
CA ALA A 29 -3.94 8.34 5.11
C ALA A 29 -3.77 6.85 4.82
N ILE A 30 -3.51 6.55 3.54
CA ILE A 30 -3.08 5.23 3.07
C ILE A 30 -1.65 5.43 2.58
N PHE A 31 -0.71 4.60 3.07
CA PHE A 31 0.69 4.72 2.66
C PHE A 31 0.95 3.90 1.41
N LEU A 32 1.58 4.53 0.42
CA LEU A 32 1.81 3.96 -0.90
C LEU A 32 3.28 4.12 -1.31
N CYS A 33 3.75 3.20 -2.15
CA CYS A 33 5.05 3.31 -2.79
C CYS A 33 4.87 3.27 -4.32
N ASP A 34 5.83 3.81 -5.05
CA ASP A 34 5.77 3.81 -6.51
C ASP A 34 6.29 2.51 -7.12
N LYS A 35 6.89 1.62 -6.32
CA LYS A 35 7.38 0.32 -6.74
C LYS A 35 6.87 -0.77 -5.81
N PRO A 36 6.47 -1.94 -6.36
CA PRO A 36 5.96 -3.01 -5.52
C PRO A 36 7.01 -3.55 -4.53
N GLU A 37 8.27 -3.60 -4.93
CA GLU A 37 9.37 -4.06 -4.05
C GLU A 37 9.51 -3.17 -2.83
N ASP A 38 9.34 -1.87 -3.01
CA ASP A 38 9.44 -0.91 -1.91
C ASP A 38 8.26 -1.06 -0.94
N ALA A 39 7.06 -1.27 -1.47
CA ALA A 39 5.89 -1.54 -0.62
C ALA A 39 6.08 -2.82 0.19
N ALA A 40 6.64 -3.86 -0.43
CA ALA A 40 6.90 -5.14 0.24
C ALA A 40 7.87 -4.99 1.44
N LYS A 41 8.82 -4.08 1.36
CA LYS A 41 9.78 -3.85 2.45
C LYS A 41 9.10 -3.52 3.78
N PHE A 42 8.00 -2.80 3.76
CA PHE A 42 7.29 -2.41 4.98
C PHE A 42 6.79 -3.62 5.76
N LEU A 43 6.34 -4.66 5.06
CA LEU A 43 5.83 -5.86 5.70
C LEU A 43 6.94 -6.85 6.04
N ARG A 44 8.01 -6.90 5.25
CA ARG A 44 9.18 -7.74 5.55
C ARG A 44 9.87 -7.31 6.84
N VAL A 45 10.01 -6.01 7.05
CA VAL A 45 10.63 -5.46 8.27
C VAL A 45 9.81 -5.84 9.50
N ARG A 46 8.50 -5.97 9.36
CA ARG A 46 7.61 -6.39 10.44
C ARG A 46 7.57 -7.90 10.61
N LEU A 47 8.33 -8.65 9.83
CA LEU A 47 8.38 -10.11 9.85
C LEU A 47 7.01 -10.75 9.60
N CYS A 48 6.22 -10.11 8.74
CA CYS A 48 4.92 -10.61 8.36
C CYS A 48 5.09 -11.80 7.41
N PRO A 49 4.61 -13.02 7.77
CA PRO A 49 4.88 -14.22 6.96
C PRO A 49 4.02 -14.31 5.72
N HIS A 50 2.88 -13.62 5.69
CA HIS A 50 1.96 -13.69 4.56
C HIS A 50 1.34 -12.31 4.33
N PHE A 51 1.74 -11.67 3.26
CA PHE A 51 1.23 -10.33 2.92
C PHE A 51 1.03 -10.19 1.42
N VAL A 52 0.32 -9.15 1.03
CA VAL A 52 0.05 -8.84 -0.37
C VAL A 52 0.48 -7.42 -0.68
N VAL A 53 0.85 -7.20 -1.94
CA VAL A 53 1.10 -5.87 -2.49
C VAL A 53 0.04 -5.59 -3.54
N ILE A 54 -0.73 -4.54 -3.33
CA ILE A 54 -1.93 -4.24 -4.09
C ILE A 54 -1.68 -3.03 -4.98
N PRO A 55 -1.74 -3.18 -6.32
CA PRO A 55 -1.66 -2.04 -7.23
C PRO A 55 -2.95 -1.23 -7.17
N VAL A 56 -2.82 0.10 -7.08
CA VAL A 56 -3.96 1.00 -7.03
C VAL A 56 -3.77 2.16 -7.98
N GLN A 57 -4.87 2.68 -8.53
CA GLN A 57 -4.86 3.86 -9.39
C GLN A 57 -5.25 5.07 -8.57
N VAL A 58 -4.37 6.07 -8.51
CA VAL A 58 -4.58 7.25 -7.69
C VAL A 58 -4.26 8.53 -8.46
N HIS A 59 -4.87 9.62 -8.03
CA HIS A 59 -4.52 10.97 -8.50
C HIS A 59 -3.36 11.49 -7.69
N GLU A 60 -2.26 11.81 -8.37
CA GLU A 60 -1.04 12.26 -7.70
C GLU A 60 -1.24 13.54 -6.88
N ARG A 61 -2.21 14.38 -7.24
CA ARG A 61 -2.49 15.61 -6.50
C ARG A 61 -2.89 15.41 -5.04
N PHE A 62 -3.32 14.19 -4.67
CA PHE A 62 -3.70 13.86 -3.29
C PHE A 62 -2.59 13.15 -2.53
N LEU A 63 -1.42 13.00 -3.13
CA LEU A 63 -0.27 12.36 -2.51
C LEU A 63 0.61 13.39 -1.81
N GLU A 64 1.09 13.05 -0.63
CA GLU A 64 2.10 13.81 0.09
C GLU A 64 3.27 12.88 0.40
N GLU A 65 4.49 13.33 0.17
CA GLU A 65 5.65 12.50 0.49
C GLU A 65 5.74 12.28 2.00
N SER A 66 5.87 11.02 2.40
CA SER A 66 5.98 10.64 3.80
C SER A 66 7.42 10.39 4.17
N PHE A 67 8.03 11.31 4.90
CA PHE A 67 9.42 11.18 5.34
C PHE A 67 9.57 10.23 6.53
N ASP A 68 8.52 10.05 7.31
CA ASP A 68 8.53 9.17 8.48
C ASP A 68 8.67 7.71 8.11
N HIS A 69 8.23 7.33 6.91
CA HIS A 69 8.20 5.93 6.46
C HIS A 69 9.27 5.60 5.44
N SER A 70 10.18 6.55 5.15
CA SER A 70 10.87 6.40 3.90
C SER A 70 12.36 6.13 4.00
N GLN A 71 13.13 7.17 3.94
CA GLN A 71 14.45 7.05 3.33
C GLN A 71 15.50 6.55 4.29
N GLN A 72 15.37 6.85 5.57
CA GLN A 72 16.39 6.46 6.54
C GLN A 72 16.29 4.99 6.92
N PHE A 73 15.10 4.45 7.00
CA PHE A 73 14.87 3.09 7.46
C PHE A 73 14.66 2.10 6.33
N PHE A 74 13.81 2.46 5.35
CA PHE A 74 13.43 1.56 4.28
C PHE A 74 14.21 1.78 2.99
N GLN A 75 14.98 2.86 2.90
CA GLN A 75 15.75 3.25 1.72
C GLN A 75 14.89 3.37 0.46
N CYS A 76 13.66 3.83 0.63
CA CYS A 76 12.71 4.02 -0.46
C CYS A 76 11.82 5.21 -0.19
N ARG A 77 11.10 5.67 -1.22
CA ARG A 77 10.15 6.76 -1.09
C ARG A 77 8.77 6.19 -0.80
N ALA A 78 8.07 6.84 0.12
CA ALA A 78 6.68 6.51 0.44
C ALA A 78 5.83 7.77 0.38
N TRP A 79 4.55 7.60 0.05
CA TRP A 79 3.59 8.69 -0.03
C TRP A 79 2.39 8.40 0.85
N ALA A 80 1.84 9.45 1.45
CA ALA A 80 0.58 9.39 2.16
C ALA A 80 -0.54 9.85 1.21
N TYR A 81 -1.51 8.99 0.98
CA TYR A 81 -2.68 9.31 0.16
C TYR A 81 -3.83 9.66 1.10
N LYS A 82 -4.36 10.86 0.96
CA LYS A 82 -5.33 11.43 1.92
C LYS A 82 -6.78 11.13 1.59
N LYS A 83 -7.03 10.11 0.80
CA LYS A 83 -8.39 9.68 0.44
C LYS A 83 -8.52 8.17 0.52
N ASP A 84 -9.73 7.71 0.74
CA ASP A 84 -10.04 6.29 0.60
C ASP A 84 -9.98 5.90 -0.88
N ILE A 85 -9.65 4.65 -1.15
CA ILE A 85 -9.54 4.13 -2.52
C ILE A 85 -10.67 3.13 -2.75
N ALA A 86 -11.58 3.47 -3.68
CA ALA A 86 -12.71 2.61 -4.00
C ALA A 86 -12.23 1.31 -4.67
N PRO A 87 -13.00 0.21 -4.55
CA PRO A 87 -12.62 -1.08 -5.14
C PRO A 87 -12.33 -1.01 -6.65
N ARG A 88 -13.03 -0.17 -7.39
CA ARG A 88 -12.85 -0.05 -8.84
C ARG A 88 -11.47 0.48 -9.24
N TYR A 89 -10.73 1.09 -8.31
CA TYR A 89 -9.39 1.60 -8.55
C TYR A 89 -8.30 0.62 -8.12
N ILE A 90 -8.67 -0.57 -7.68
CA ILE A 90 -7.74 -1.63 -7.30
C ILE A 90 -7.58 -2.58 -8.48
N ASP A 91 -6.32 -2.82 -8.86
CA ASP A 91 -6.00 -3.76 -9.94
C ASP A 91 -5.91 -5.17 -9.35
N VAL A 92 -7.05 -5.83 -9.24
CA VAL A 92 -7.13 -7.15 -8.60
C VAL A 92 -6.38 -8.24 -9.37
N ASP A 93 -6.19 -8.05 -10.68
CA ASP A 93 -5.52 -9.05 -11.50
C ASP A 93 -4.01 -9.06 -11.33
N ASN A 94 -3.45 -8.00 -10.77
CA ASN A 94 -2.00 -7.85 -10.62
C ASN A 94 -1.56 -7.75 -9.15
N ILE A 95 -2.37 -8.24 -8.22
CA ILE A 95 -1.99 -8.32 -6.82
C ILE A 95 -0.86 -9.33 -6.65
N LEU A 96 0.21 -8.92 -5.96
CA LEU A 96 1.36 -9.78 -5.68
C LEU A 96 1.19 -10.40 -4.29
N VAL A 97 1.39 -11.70 -4.20
CA VAL A 97 1.27 -12.44 -2.95
C VAL A 97 2.66 -12.87 -2.49
N TYR A 98 3.01 -12.53 -1.26
CA TYR A 98 4.27 -12.92 -0.63
C TYR A 98 3.97 -13.83 0.55
N LYS A 99 4.58 -15.00 0.56
CA LYS A 99 4.40 -15.98 1.62
C LYS A 99 5.75 -16.58 2.00
N TYR A 100 6.10 -16.46 3.27
CA TYR A 100 7.35 -16.97 3.82
C TYR A 100 7.05 -18.01 4.90
N ASN A 101 7.80 -19.07 4.89
CA ASN A 101 7.69 -20.12 5.90
C ASN A 101 8.64 -19.90 7.06
#